data_b9ee34a457fdcea67d2f40f523edda3b
#
_entry.id   b9ee34a457fdcea67d2f40f523edda3b
#
_cell.length_a   1.000
_cell.length_b   1.000
_cell.length_c   1.000
_cell.angle_alpha   90.00
_cell.angle_beta   90.00
_cell.angle_gamma   90.00
#
_symmetry.space_group_name_H-M   'P 1'
#
loop_
_entity.id
_entity.type
_entity.pdbx_description
1 polymer ?
#
loop_
_entity_poly.entity_id
_entity_poly.type
_entity_poly.pdbx_seq_one_letter_code
_entity_poly.pdbx_strand_id
1 'polypeptide(L)'
;KSPRQGNETRYDRLMRKIIREGVKTRVLMLSATPVNNRLADLRNQISFVTEGDDTALFEHGIASIDSTTRRAQKAFNRWLELPNEEKTPSLLVEMLGFDYFALLDHLTIARSRRHIEKYYGTSETGRFPDRLRPINIKADVDRAGEFRSIREINLEIKRLNLAAYAPLRYVLP
;
A
#
# COMPACT_ATOMS: atom_id res chain seq x y z
N LYS A 1 -13.21 5.87 -1.15
CA LYS A 1 -14.43 6.69 -1.47
C LYS A 1 -15.49 5.70 -1.90
N SER A 2 -16.62 5.65 -1.18
CA SER A 2 -17.79 4.87 -1.57
C SER A 2 -18.22 5.26 -3.00
N PRO A 3 -18.68 4.31 -3.83
CA PRO A 3 -19.18 4.66 -5.16
C PRO A 3 -20.31 5.67 -4.99
N ARG A 4 -20.16 6.85 -5.58
CA ARG A 4 -21.27 7.75 -5.75
C ARG A 4 -22.29 7.04 -6.62
N GLN A 5 -23.49 6.85 -6.11
CA GLN A 5 -24.60 6.26 -6.84
C GLN A 5 -24.67 6.88 -8.26
N GLY A 6 -24.49 6.05 -9.28
CA GLY A 6 -24.79 6.40 -10.67
C GLY A 6 -23.65 6.46 -11.67
N ASN A 7 -22.38 6.54 -11.29
CA ASN A 7 -21.28 6.57 -12.27
C ASN A 7 -20.35 5.37 -12.12
N GLU A 8 -20.42 4.48 -13.08
CA GLU A 8 -19.46 3.39 -13.28
C GLU A 8 -18.04 3.98 -13.35
N THR A 9 -17.13 3.47 -12.50
CA THR A 9 -15.72 3.91 -12.53
C THR A 9 -15.02 3.38 -13.78
N ARG A 10 -13.86 3.96 -14.13
CA ARG A 10 -13.03 3.43 -15.22
C ARG A 10 -12.60 1.98 -14.96
N TYR A 11 -12.39 1.63 -13.70
CA TYR A 11 -12.05 0.28 -13.24
C TYR A 11 -13.20 -0.70 -13.48
N ASP A 12 -14.41 -0.34 -13.07
CA ASP A 12 -15.59 -1.18 -13.25
C ASP A 12 -15.86 -1.40 -14.74
N ARG A 13 -15.69 -0.35 -15.56
CA ARG A 13 -15.84 -0.42 -17.00
C ARG A 13 -14.83 -1.35 -17.64
N LEU A 14 -13.54 -1.23 -17.26
CA LEU A 14 -12.46 -2.10 -17.75
C LEU A 14 -12.73 -3.56 -17.36
N MET A 15 -13.03 -3.80 -16.08
CA MET A 15 -13.33 -5.13 -15.56
C MET A 15 -14.51 -5.77 -16.31
N ARG A 16 -15.62 -5.05 -16.45
CA ARG A 16 -16.82 -5.59 -17.08
C ARG A 16 -16.67 -5.75 -18.58
N LYS A 17 -16.35 -4.67 -19.30
CA LYS A 17 -16.40 -4.66 -20.77
C LYS A 17 -15.21 -5.34 -21.45
N ILE A 18 -14.06 -5.39 -20.83
CA ILE A 18 -12.85 -5.93 -21.43
C ILE A 18 -12.50 -7.28 -20.82
N ILE A 19 -12.44 -7.36 -19.49
CA ILE A 19 -11.95 -8.56 -18.81
C ILE A 19 -13.03 -9.67 -18.80
N ARG A 20 -14.28 -9.36 -18.42
CA ARG A 20 -15.35 -10.37 -18.27
C ARG A 20 -16.19 -10.60 -19.52
N GLU A 21 -16.60 -9.55 -20.19
CA GLU A 21 -17.51 -9.61 -21.35
C GLU A 21 -16.78 -9.54 -22.69
N GLY A 22 -15.50 -9.18 -22.69
CA GLY A 22 -14.68 -9.05 -23.89
C GLY A 22 -14.09 -10.36 -24.38
N VAL A 23 -13.09 -10.26 -25.25
CA VAL A 23 -12.31 -11.41 -25.73
C VAL A 23 -11.44 -11.93 -24.59
N LYS A 24 -11.22 -13.24 -24.51
CA LYS A 24 -10.31 -13.85 -23.53
C LYS A 24 -8.95 -13.15 -23.56
N THR A 25 -8.64 -12.42 -22.51
CA THR A 25 -7.50 -11.49 -22.46
C THR A 25 -6.50 -11.94 -21.39
N ARG A 26 -5.21 -11.85 -21.70
CA ARG A 26 -4.15 -11.96 -20.71
C ARG A 26 -3.77 -10.57 -20.24
N VAL A 27 -3.70 -10.36 -18.94
CA VAL A 27 -3.40 -9.06 -18.33
C VAL A 27 -1.97 -9.04 -17.81
N LEU A 28 -1.16 -8.10 -18.30
CA LEU A 28 0.15 -7.78 -17.73
C LEU A 28 0.11 -6.34 -17.21
N MET A 29 0.38 -6.18 -15.94
CA MET A 29 0.45 -4.85 -15.32
C MET A 29 1.89 -4.49 -14.99
N LEU A 30 2.28 -3.28 -15.34
CA LEU A 30 3.58 -2.71 -15.02
C LEU A 30 3.39 -1.60 -14.00
N SER A 31 4.08 -1.71 -12.86
CA SER A 31 4.03 -0.71 -11.80
C SER A 31 5.38 -0.58 -11.11
N ALA A 32 5.78 0.64 -10.80
CA ALA A 32 6.95 0.90 -9.96
C ALA A 32 6.65 0.63 -8.47
N THR A 33 5.39 0.80 -8.07
CA THR A 33 4.91 0.66 -6.69
C THR A 33 3.51 0.04 -6.70
N PRO A 34 3.40 -1.30 -6.72
CA PRO A 34 2.08 -1.98 -6.80
C PRO A 34 1.22 -1.73 -5.56
N VAL A 35 1.84 -1.47 -4.43
CA VAL A 35 1.16 -1.06 -3.19
C VAL A 35 1.56 0.39 -2.90
N ASN A 36 0.62 1.31 -3.06
CA ASN A 36 0.90 2.72 -2.80
C ASN A 36 0.51 3.10 -1.35
N ASN A 37 -0.78 3.09 -1.03
CA ASN A 37 -1.27 3.47 0.30
C ASN A 37 -1.98 2.35 1.05
N ARG A 38 -2.54 1.38 0.33
CA ARG A 38 -3.32 0.29 0.93
C ARG A 38 -3.10 -1.01 0.16
N LEU A 39 -3.10 -2.12 0.88
CA LEU A 39 -3.07 -3.45 0.26
C LEU A 39 -4.34 -3.74 -0.57
N ALA A 40 -5.42 -3.01 -0.33
CA ALA A 40 -6.61 -3.05 -1.18
C ALA A 40 -6.34 -2.65 -2.64
N ASP A 41 -5.34 -1.78 -2.89
CA ASP A 41 -4.95 -1.40 -4.24
C ASP A 41 -4.35 -2.59 -4.99
N LEU A 42 -3.52 -3.37 -4.31
CA LEU A 42 -2.98 -4.62 -4.84
C LEU A 42 -4.11 -5.64 -5.12
N ARG A 43 -5.06 -5.81 -4.21
CA ARG A 43 -6.21 -6.69 -4.42
C ARG A 43 -6.98 -6.31 -5.69
N ASN A 44 -7.22 -5.03 -5.91
CA ASN A 44 -7.90 -4.55 -7.10
C ASN A 44 -7.10 -4.84 -8.37
N GLN A 45 -5.77 -4.76 -8.32
CA GLN A 45 -4.91 -5.14 -9.44
C GLN A 45 -4.95 -6.65 -9.70
N ILE A 46 -4.90 -7.46 -8.65
CA ILE A 46 -5.00 -8.91 -8.75
C ILE A 46 -6.32 -9.32 -9.39
N SER A 47 -7.42 -8.65 -9.07
CA SER A 47 -8.74 -8.96 -9.62
C SER A 47 -8.80 -8.81 -11.15
N PHE A 48 -7.96 -8.01 -11.77
CA PHE A 48 -7.87 -7.95 -13.24
C PHE A 48 -7.21 -9.20 -13.83
N VAL A 49 -6.25 -9.78 -13.12
CA VAL A 49 -5.55 -11.00 -13.56
C VAL A 49 -6.42 -12.23 -13.37
N THR A 50 -7.20 -12.25 -12.29
CA THR A 50 -8.05 -13.38 -11.90
C THR A 50 -9.50 -13.23 -12.38
N GLU A 51 -9.79 -12.24 -13.22
CA GLU A 51 -11.15 -11.92 -13.70
C GLU A 51 -12.16 -11.66 -12.56
N GLY A 52 -11.64 -11.34 -11.37
CA GLY A 52 -12.40 -11.14 -10.15
C GLY A 52 -12.76 -12.43 -9.42
N ASP A 53 -12.19 -13.56 -9.81
CA ASP A 53 -12.34 -14.83 -9.09
C ASP A 53 -11.45 -14.81 -7.83
N ASP A 54 -12.08 -14.89 -6.68
CA ASP A 54 -11.42 -14.89 -5.37
C ASP A 54 -10.69 -16.22 -5.08
N THR A 55 -11.10 -17.29 -5.75
CA THR A 55 -10.57 -18.63 -5.58
C THR A 55 -9.58 -19.07 -6.66
N ALA A 56 -9.22 -18.18 -7.57
CA ALA A 56 -8.35 -18.47 -8.72
C ALA A 56 -6.99 -19.09 -8.35
N LEU A 57 -6.55 -18.94 -7.11
CA LEU A 57 -5.28 -19.50 -6.62
C LEU A 57 -5.47 -20.62 -5.59
N PHE A 58 -6.63 -21.23 -5.55
CA PHE A 58 -6.93 -22.32 -4.61
C PHE A 58 -5.96 -23.50 -4.76
N GLU A 59 -5.66 -23.91 -5.99
CA GLU A 59 -4.70 -25.00 -6.28
C GLU A 59 -3.26 -24.64 -5.85
N HIS A 60 -2.95 -23.36 -5.67
CA HIS A 60 -1.68 -22.86 -5.16
C HIS A 60 -1.68 -22.64 -3.63
N GLY A 61 -2.67 -23.17 -2.92
CA GLY A 61 -2.78 -23.09 -1.46
C GLY A 61 -3.37 -21.79 -0.93
N ILE A 62 -3.92 -20.93 -1.79
CA ILE A 62 -4.54 -19.67 -1.40
C ILE A 62 -6.06 -19.81 -1.53
N ALA A 63 -6.71 -20.11 -0.43
CA ALA A 63 -8.15 -20.39 -0.41
C ALA A 63 -9.03 -19.18 -0.82
N SER A 64 -8.59 -17.95 -0.49
CA SER A 64 -9.29 -16.71 -0.83
C SER A 64 -8.30 -15.55 -0.87
N ILE A 65 -8.23 -14.88 -2.02
CA ILE A 65 -7.39 -13.71 -2.25
C ILE A 65 -7.86 -12.54 -1.37
N ASP A 66 -9.18 -12.34 -1.26
CA ASP A 66 -9.76 -11.27 -0.45
C ASP A 66 -9.46 -11.45 1.04
N SER A 67 -9.63 -12.66 1.57
CA SER A 67 -9.35 -12.94 2.99
C SER A 67 -7.86 -12.78 3.31
N THR A 68 -6.98 -13.23 2.41
CA THR A 68 -5.51 -13.11 2.58
C THR A 68 -5.08 -11.63 2.58
N THR A 69 -5.56 -10.84 1.62
CA THR A 69 -5.23 -9.42 1.55
C THR A 69 -5.82 -8.62 2.71
N ARG A 70 -7.02 -8.96 3.21
CA ARG A 70 -7.61 -8.33 4.41
C ARG A 70 -6.84 -8.66 5.68
N ARG A 71 -6.40 -9.92 5.85
CA ARG A 71 -5.54 -10.31 6.99
C ARG A 71 -4.23 -9.53 6.97
N ALA A 72 -3.59 -9.47 5.82
CA ALA A 72 -2.36 -8.70 5.64
C ALA A 72 -2.56 -7.21 5.94
N GLN A 73 -3.67 -6.59 5.50
CA GLN A 73 -3.98 -5.19 5.82
C GLN A 73 -4.15 -4.97 7.32
N LYS A 74 -4.84 -5.88 8.01
CA LYS A 74 -4.99 -5.81 9.48
C LYS A 74 -3.64 -5.93 10.19
N ALA A 75 -2.79 -6.85 9.75
CA ALA A 75 -1.44 -7.02 10.28
C ALA A 75 -0.60 -5.75 10.07
N PHE A 76 -0.64 -5.19 8.87
CA PHE A 76 0.05 -3.94 8.57
C PHE A 76 -0.43 -2.77 9.43
N ASN A 77 -1.75 -2.62 9.63
CA ASN A 77 -2.30 -1.58 10.48
C ASN A 77 -1.84 -1.74 11.94
N ARG A 78 -1.86 -2.97 12.47
CA ARG A 78 -1.33 -3.24 13.83
C ARG A 78 0.15 -2.89 13.94
N TRP A 79 0.94 -3.23 12.93
CA TRP A 79 2.36 -2.87 12.91
C TRP A 79 2.56 -1.35 12.93
N LEU A 80 1.71 -0.58 12.23
CA LEU A 80 1.75 0.88 12.27
C LEU A 80 1.40 1.49 13.64
N GLU A 81 0.66 0.79 14.48
CA GLU A 81 0.27 1.21 15.83
C GLU A 81 1.33 0.92 16.88
N LEU A 82 2.32 0.07 16.59
CA LEU A 82 3.40 -0.26 17.51
C LEU A 82 4.26 0.96 17.85
N PRO A 83 4.98 0.94 18.99
CA PRO A 83 6.06 1.89 19.29
C PRO A 83 7.14 1.87 18.19
N ASN A 84 7.81 3.00 17.98
CA ASN A 84 8.82 3.09 16.91
C ASN A 84 9.99 2.13 17.09
N GLU A 85 10.33 1.79 18.32
CA GLU A 85 11.40 0.87 18.70
C GLU A 85 11.08 -0.58 18.25
N GLU A 86 9.81 -0.94 18.23
CA GLU A 86 9.33 -2.28 17.85
C GLU A 86 9.06 -2.42 16.34
N LYS A 87 8.99 -1.32 15.60
CA LYS A 87 8.69 -1.32 14.15
C LYS A 87 9.87 -1.81 13.33
N THR A 88 10.15 -3.09 13.37
CA THR A 88 11.20 -3.70 12.54
C THR A 88 10.62 -4.31 11.26
N PRO A 89 11.37 -4.32 10.15
CA PRO A 89 10.96 -5.02 8.94
C PRO A 89 10.72 -6.52 9.15
N SER A 90 11.53 -7.16 10.01
CA SER A 90 11.40 -8.58 10.32
C SER A 90 10.06 -8.89 10.99
N LEU A 91 9.65 -8.08 11.97
CA LEU A 91 8.37 -8.23 12.62
C LEU A 91 7.21 -8.03 11.65
N LEU A 92 7.31 -7.06 10.73
CA LEU A 92 6.30 -6.86 9.70
C LEU A 92 6.15 -8.10 8.81
N VAL A 93 7.26 -8.68 8.36
CA VAL A 93 7.25 -9.90 7.54
C VAL A 93 6.56 -11.05 8.29
N GLU A 94 6.89 -11.24 9.56
CA GLU A 94 6.25 -12.26 10.41
C GLU A 94 4.75 -12.02 10.56
N MET A 95 4.34 -10.79 10.82
CA MET A 95 2.92 -10.42 10.97
C MET A 95 2.10 -10.57 9.70
N LEU A 96 2.68 -10.33 8.53
CA LEU A 96 2.00 -10.49 7.24
C LEU A 96 1.70 -11.96 6.91
N GLY A 97 2.56 -12.87 7.38
CA GLY A 97 2.37 -14.31 7.25
C GLY A 97 2.68 -14.88 5.87
N PHE A 98 2.85 -16.20 5.82
CA PHE A 98 3.26 -16.93 4.63
C PHE A 98 2.30 -16.79 3.45
N ASP A 99 1.00 -16.88 3.70
CA ASP A 99 -0.03 -16.85 2.64
C ASP A 99 0.04 -15.57 1.79
N TYR A 100 0.38 -14.43 2.43
CA TYR A 100 0.49 -13.16 1.71
C TYR A 100 1.71 -13.14 0.78
N PHE A 101 2.83 -13.69 1.21
CA PHE A 101 4.03 -13.80 0.37
C PHE A 101 3.84 -14.81 -0.76
N ALA A 102 3.20 -15.95 -0.50
CA ALA A 102 2.83 -16.91 -1.53
C ALA A 102 1.92 -16.27 -2.60
N LEU A 103 0.95 -15.47 -2.19
CA LEU A 103 0.12 -14.69 -3.12
C LEU A 103 0.94 -13.77 -4.02
N LEU A 104 1.91 -13.05 -3.44
CA LEU A 104 2.78 -12.16 -4.20
C LEU A 104 3.68 -12.94 -5.17
N ASP A 105 4.27 -14.04 -4.75
CA ASP A 105 5.19 -14.84 -5.56
C ASP A 105 4.49 -15.43 -6.79
N HIS A 106 3.23 -15.82 -6.68
CA HIS A 106 2.46 -16.34 -7.81
C HIS A 106 2.06 -15.28 -8.84
N LEU A 107 1.88 -14.03 -8.41
CA LEU A 107 1.26 -12.99 -9.24
C LEU A 107 2.22 -11.86 -9.62
N THR A 108 3.37 -11.76 -8.97
CA THR A 108 4.29 -10.63 -9.19
C THR A 108 5.68 -11.06 -9.57
N ILE A 109 6.27 -10.32 -10.50
CA ILE A 109 7.68 -10.44 -10.84
C ILE A 109 8.39 -9.17 -10.36
N ALA A 110 8.94 -9.22 -9.15
CA ALA A 110 9.67 -8.09 -8.58
C ALA A 110 11.11 -8.05 -9.09
N ARG A 111 11.56 -6.88 -9.55
CA ARG A 111 12.93 -6.63 -9.97
C ARG A 111 13.48 -5.39 -9.26
N SER A 112 14.37 -5.61 -8.29
CA SER A 112 15.12 -4.52 -7.67
C SER A 112 16.32 -4.13 -8.54
N ARG A 113 16.85 -2.92 -8.36
CA ARG A 113 18.08 -2.50 -9.03
C ARG A 113 19.24 -3.49 -8.79
N ARG A 114 19.42 -3.95 -7.55
CA ARG A 114 20.43 -4.97 -7.19
C ARG A 114 20.22 -6.28 -7.93
N HIS A 115 18.95 -6.67 -8.13
CA HIS A 115 18.63 -7.88 -8.89
C HIS A 115 19.01 -7.70 -10.36
N ILE A 116 18.70 -6.55 -10.94
CA ILE A 116 19.04 -6.22 -12.34
C ILE A 116 20.55 -6.21 -12.51
N GLU A 117 21.30 -5.52 -11.65
CA GLU A 117 22.77 -5.48 -11.69
C GLU A 117 23.40 -6.86 -11.58
N LYS A 118 22.89 -7.70 -10.67
CA LYS A 118 23.45 -9.03 -10.40
C LYS A 118 23.22 -10.03 -11.53
N TYR A 119 22.03 -10.02 -12.14
CA TYR A 119 21.61 -11.10 -13.05
C TYR A 119 21.55 -10.70 -14.53
N TYR A 120 21.36 -9.43 -14.83
CA TYR A 120 21.26 -8.94 -16.22
C TYR A 120 22.46 -8.11 -16.65
N GLY A 121 23.32 -7.72 -15.71
CA GLY A 121 24.45 -6.84 -15.99
C GLY A 121 24.03 -5.39 -16.24
N THR A 122 25.01 -4.53 -16.41
CA THR A 122 24.81 -3.08 -16.65
C THR A 122 25.30 -2.64 -18.02
N SER A 123 25.70 -3.59 -18.89
CA SER A 123 26.26 -3.27 -20.22
C SER A 123 25.28 -2.56 -21.12
N GLU A 124 24.01 -2.94 -21.09
CA GLU A 124 22.96 -2.36 -21.94
C GLU A 124 22.16 -1.25 -21.24
N THR A 125 21.94 -1.38 -19.93
CA THR A 125 21.12 -0.44 -19.15
C THR A 125 21.90 0.71 -18.54
N GLY A 126 23.23 0.63 -18.55
CA GLY A 126 24.09 1.56 -17.83
C GLY A 126 24.10 1.32 -16.31
N ARG A 127 25.02 1.97 -15.61
CA ARG A 127 25.11 1.90 -14.14
C ARG A 127 24.00 2.71 -13.50
N PHE A 128 23.28 2.14 -12.55
CA PHE A 128 22.31 2.89 -11.75
C PHE A 128 23.02 3.92 -10.88
N PRO A 129 22.41 5.11 -10.68
CA PRO A 129 22.95 6.12 -9.76
C PRO A 129 23.09 5.57 -8.35
N ASP A 130 24.20 5.91 -7.69
CA ASP A 130 24.44 5.55 -6.30
C ASP A 130 23.37 6.20 -5.40
N ARG A 131 22.73 5.38 -4.57
CA ARG A 131 21.72 5.86 -3.64
C ARG A 131 22.40 6.28 -2.34
N LEU A 132 22.57 7.56 -2.15
CA LEU A 132 23.05 8.13 -0.90
C LEU A 132 22.06 7.84 0.25
N ARG A 133 22.57 7.81 1.48
CA ARG A 133 21.69 7.73 2.66
C ARG A 133 20.81 8.98 2.72
N PRO A 134 19.49 8.84 2.94
CA PRO A 134 18.64 10.00 3.09
C PRO A 134 19.07 10.79 4.32
N ILE A 135 19.24 12.11 4.14
CA ILE A 135 19.46 13.04 5.24
C ILE A 135 18.09 13.54 5.67
N ASN A 136 17.64 13.08 6.82
CA ASN A 136 16.38 13.55 7.39
C ASN A 136 16.64 14.83 8.17
N ILE A 137 16.30 15.95 7.59
CA ILE A 137 16.36 17.24 8.28
C ILE A 137 15.01 17.44 8.97
N LYS A 138 14.99 17.34 10.29
CA LYS A 138 13.88 17.81 11.10
C LYS A 138 14.00 19.32 11.17
N ALA A 139 13.37 20.02 10.24
CA ALA A 139 13.25 21.45 10.33
C ALA A 139 12.22 21.79 11.39
N ASP A 140 12.66 22.30 12.53
CA ASP A 140 11.78 23.06 13.39
C ASP A 140 11.57 24.43 12.75
N VAL A 141 10.36 24.96 12.84
CA VAL A 141 10.00 26.26 12.24
C VAL A 141 10.83 27.38 12.85
N ASP A 142 11.33 27.16 14.05
CA ASP A 142 12.14 28.10 14.78
C ASP A 142 13.43 27.48 15.32
N ARG A 143 14.56 27.89 14.79
CA ARG A 143 15.90 27.48 15.26
C ARG A 143 16.33 28.19 16.54
N ALA A 144 15.73 29.33 16.86
CA ALA A 144 16.04 30.12 18.05
C ALA A 144 15.30 29.64 19.29
N GLY A 145 14.26 28.82 19.12
CA GLY A 145 13.43 28.30 20.22
C GLY A 145 12.47 29.33 20.81
N GLU A 146 12.21 30.43 20.10
CA GLU A 146 11.29 31.49 20.54
C GLU A 146 9.83 31.08 20.34
N PHE A 147 9.56 30.21 19.38
CA PHE A 147 8.23 29.71 19.06
C PHE A 147 8.11 28.22 19.41
N ARG A 148 6.89 27.80 19.76
CA ARG A 148 6.58 26.40 20.01
C ARG A 148 6.74 25.56 18.75
N SER A 149 7.24 24.35 18.91
CA SER A 149 7.32 23.40 17.79
C SER A 149 5.91 23.09 17.23
N ILE A 150 5.84 22.71 15.95
CA ILE A 150 4.57 22.30 15.31
C ILE A 150 3.87 21.18 16.12
N ARG A 151 4.66 20.31 16.73
CA ARG A 151 4.14 19.23 17.59
C ARG A 151 3.45 19.78 18.84
N GLU A 152 4.05 20.74 19.51
CA GLU A 152 3.48 21.37 20.70
C GLU A 152 2.23 22.19 20.36
N ILE A 153 2.28 22.95 19.27
CA ILE A 153 1.11 23.67 18.75
C ILE A 153 -0.03 22.71 18.45
N ASN A 154 0.24 21.58 17.77
CA ASN A 154 -0.79 20.58 17.47
C ASN A 154 -1.37 19.92 18.74
N LEU A 155 -0.55 19.68 19.75
CA LEU A 155 -1.04 19.18 21.05
C LEU A 155 -1.94 20.20 21.76
N GLU A 156 -1.58 21.46 21.74
CA GLU A 156 -2.40 22.53 22.34
C GLU A 156 -3.73 22.69 21.58
N ILE A 157 -3.70 22.72 20.25
CA ILE A 157 -4.92 22.77 19.43
C ILE A 157 -5.86 21.60 19.74
N LYS A 158 -5.32 20.40 19.92
CA LYS A 158 -6.13 19.23 20.31
C LYS A 158 -6.76 19.35 21.71
N ARG A 159 -6.09 20.02 22.63
CA ARG A 159 -6.61 20.30 23.99
C ARG A 159 -7.78 21.29 23.98
N LEU A 160 -7.76 22.23 23.05
CA LEU A 160 -8.79 23.27 22.95
C LEU A 160 -10.18 22.75 22.57
N ASN A 161 -10.31 21.48 22.16
CA ASN A 161 -11.59 20.87 21.77
C ASN A 161 -12.42 21.73 20.80
N LEU A 162 -11.76 22.46 19.91
CA LEU A 162 -12.45 23.32 18.95
C LEU A 162 -13.24 22.49 17.93
N ALA A 163 -14.47 22.88 17.63
CA ALA A 163 -15.34 22.21 16.67
C ALA A 163 -14.69 22.04 15.28
N ALA A 164 -13.84 22.99 14.87
CA ALA A 164 -13.09 22.93 13.61
C ALA A 164 -12.13 21.72 13.54
N TYR A 165 -11.61 21.26 14.69
CA TYR A 165 -10.62 20.15 14.77
C TYR A 165 -11.21 18.84 15.28
N ALA A 166 -12.38 18.89 15.90
CA ALA A 166 -13.08 17.71 16.40
C ALA A 166 -14.60 17.81 16.15
N PRO A 167 -15.04 17.97 14.88
CA PRO A 167 -16.44 18.24 14.56
C PRO A 167 -17.40 17.16 15.07
N LEU A 168 -16.97 15.90 15.08
CA LEU A 168 -17.82 14.79 15.54
C LEU A 168 -18.19 14.83 17.03
N ARG A 169 -17.47 15.60 17.84
CA ARG A 169 -17.82 15.79 19.26
C ARG A 169 -19.00 16.73 19.50
N TYR A 170 -19.36 17.49 18.47
CA TYR A 170 -20.41 18.51 18.53
C TYR A 170 -21.62 18.17 17.67
N VAL A 171 -21.59 17.01 17.01
CA VAL A 171 -22.77 16.48 16.30
C VAL A 171 -23.59 15.71 17.33
N LEU A 172 -24.78 16.18 17.64
CA LEU A 172 -25.74 15.47 18.47
C LEU A 172 -26.21 14.21 17.72
N PRO A 173 -26.44 13.09 18.45
CA PRO A 173 -26.94 11.85 17.84
C PRO A 173 -28.37 12.03 17.28
#